data_c7b101774b9f573611d9603d422c1efc
#
_entry.id   c7b101774b9f573611d9603d422c1efc
#
_cell.length_a   1.000
_cell.length_b   1.000
_cell.length_c   1.000
_cell.angle_alpha   90.00
_cell.angle_beta   90.00
_cell.angle_gamma   90.00
#
_symmetry.space_group_name_H-M   'P 1'
#
loop_
_entity.id
_entity.type
_entity.pdbx_description
1 polymer ?
#
loop_
_entity_poly.entity_id
_entity_poly.type
_entity_poly.pdbx_seq_one_letter_code
_entity_poly.pdbx_strand_id
1 'polypeptide(L)'
;VADKKGKKVFTSFLIKYAEIGIKGKNRYLFEDALVRQIKYALKKCEGEFLVHKTQGRIFVDAESEFDYDEVVAHLQRVFGISGICPVVHVQDEGFEKLCETVIDYIAKVYPDCNQTFKVAARRARKNYPKDSMTINMDMGEAILNAYPNMKVDVHHPDIMLNIEIREEIYIYS
;
A
#
# COMPACT_ATOMS: atom_id res chain seq x y z
N VAL A 1 8.15 -10.79 8.22
CA VAL A 1 8.46 -10.18 9.52
C VAL A 1 7.23 -10.26 10.40
N ALA A 2 7.39 -10.63 11.64
CA ALA A 2 6.32 -10.62 12.64
C ALA A 2 6.44 -9.36 13.52
N ASP A 3 5.33 -8.93 14.13
CA ASP A 3 5.41 -7.97 15.22
C ASP A 3 5.96 -8.64 16.49
N LYS A 4 6.26 -7.85 17.53
CA LYS A 4 6.72 -8.38 18.82
C LYS A 4 5.75 -9.39 19.47
N LYS A 5 4.50 -9.42 19.01
CA LYS A 5 3.46 -10.34 19.49
C LYS A 5 3.33 -11.60 18.62
N GLY A 6 4.24 -11.79 17.65
CA GLY A 6 4.28 -12.94 16.76
C GLY A 6 3.23 -12.94 15.65
N LYS A 7 2.52 -11.85 15.44
CA LYS A 7 1.55 -11.72 14.36
C LYS A 7 2.25 -11.35 13.06
N LYS A 8 1.87 -11.98 11.95
CA LYS A 8 2.25 -11.49 10.63
C LYS A 8 1.62 -10.13 10.40
N VAL A 9 2.47 -9.12 10.24
CA VAL A 9 2.05 -7.73 9.96
C VAL A 9 2.62 -7.29 8.64
N PHE A 10 2.05 -6.21 8.13
CA PHE A 10 2.64 -5.53 6.97
C PHE A 10 3.99 -4.94 7.35
N THR A 11 4.96 -5.10 6.46
CA THR A 11 6.32 -4.61 6.65
C THR A 11 6.62 -3.36 5.84
N SER A 12 5.69 -2.96 5.00
CA SER A 12 5.82 -1.78 4.15
C SER A 12 4.58 -0.90 4.24
N PHE A 13 4.81 0.41 4.19
CA PHE A 13 3.76 1.42 4.25
C PHE A 13 3.95 2.44 3.13
N LEU A 14 2.87 2.78 2.45
CA LEU A 14 2.80 3.95 1.59
C LEU A 14 2.33 5.14 2.41
N ILE A 15 3.11 6.20 2.41
CA ILE A 15 2.78 7.44 3.10
C ILE A 15 2.02 8.35 2.14
N LYS A 16 0.77 8.63 2.45
CA LYS A 16 -0.02 9.66 1.79
C LYS A 16 0.18 10.99 2.49
N TYR A 17 0.41 12.03 1.74
CA TYR A 17 0.58 13.38 2.27
C TYR A 17 -0.32 14.37 1.52
N ALA A 18 -0.72 15.42 2.23
CA ALA A 18 -1.57 16.44 1.63
C ALA A 18 -0.80 17.22 0.56
N GLU A 19 -1.31 17.22 -0.65
CA GLU A 19 -0.84 18.12 -1.72
C GLU A 19 -1.35 19.54 -1.42
N ILE A 20 -0.79 20.20 -0.40
CA ILE A 20 -1.15 21.57 -0.08
C ILE A 20 -0.52 22.47 -1.12
N GLY A 21 -1.23 22.72 -2.23
CA GLY A 21 -0.94 23.81 -3.15
C GLY A 21 0.50 23.92 -3.68
N ILE A 22 1.34 22.93 -3.43
CA ILE A 22 2.77 22.94 -3.77
C ILE A 22 2.90 22.39 -5.18
N LYS A 23 2.84 23.29 -6.15
CA LYS A 23 3.06 22.97 -7.56
C LYS A 23 4.51 23.27 -7.94
N GLY A 24 5.07 22.43 -8.82
CA GLY A 24 6.35 22.68 -9.46
C GLY A 24 7.59 22.34 -8.62
N LYS A 25 8.60 23.19 -8.72
CA LYS A 25 9.94 22.94 -8.17
C LYS A 25 10.02 22.79 -6.65
N ASN A 26 9.00 23.23 -5.92
CA ASN A 26 9.00 23.16 -4.45
C ASN A 26 8.48 21.83 -3.89
N ARG A 27 7.90 20.99 -4.72
CA ARG A 27 7.37 19.69 -4.28
C ARG A 27 8.46 18.79 -3.70
N TYR A 28 9.61 18.73 -4.33
CA TYR A 28 10.72 17.89 -3.85
C TYR A 28 11.29 18.37 -2.52
N LEU A 29 11.30 19.69 -2.27
CA LEU A 29 11.72 20.24 -0.97
C LEU A 29 10.79 19.84 0.15
N PHE A 30 9.48 19.87 -0.11
CA PHE A 30 8.47 19.39 0.85
C PHE A 30 8.60 17.90 1.10
N GLU A 31 8.73 17.10 0.05
CA GLU A 31 8.91 15.66 0.17
C GLU A 31 10.19 15.30 0.92
N ASP A 32 11.30 15.97 0.66
CA ASP A 32 12.57 15.77 1.36
C ASP A 32 12.48 16.15 2.84
N ALA A 33 11.79 17.24 3.16
CA ALA A 33 11.52 17.64 4.54
C ALA A 33 10.65 16.59 5.25
N LEU A 34 9.62 16.09 4.57
CA LEU A 34 8.73 15.06 5.09
C LEU A 34 9.49 13.74 5.35
N VAL A 35 10.34 13.32 4.43
CA VAL A 35 11.20 12.14 4.61
C VAL A 35 12.09 12.28 5.84
N ARG A 36 12.71 13.46 6.06
CA ARG A 36 13.52 13.71 7.25
C ARG A 36 12.70 13.61 8.54
N GLN A 37 11.48 14.15 8.55
CA GLN A 37 10.59 14.06 9.71
C GLN A 37 10.13 12.63 9.98
N ILE A 38 9.84 11.87 8.94
CA ILE A 38 9.50 10.44 9.06
C ILE A 38 10.67 9.67 9.66
N LYS A 39 11.88 9.86 9.15
CA LYS A 39 13.10 9.23 9.69
C LYS A 39 13.31 9.58 11.17
N TYR A 40 13.10 10.84 11.53
CA TYR A 40 13.22 11.29 12.91
C TYR A 40 12.18 10.62 13.83
N ALA A 41 10.93 10.51 13.38
CA ALA A 41 9.88 9.82 14.13
C ALA A 41 10.20 8.34 14.33
N LEU A 42 10.70 7.67 13.28
CA LEU A 42 11.05 6.26 13.33
C LEU A 42 12.25 5.95 14.22
N LYS A 43 13.16 6.90 14.45
CA LYS A 43 14.26 6.73 15.41
C LYS A 43 13.77 6.53 16.85
N LYS A 44 12.56 6.97 17.16
CA LYS A 44 11.93 6.78 18.48
C LYS A 44 11.28 5.41 18.63
N CYS A 45 11.16 4.68 17.53
CA CYS A 45 10.57 3.35 17.49
C CYS A 45 11.67 2.30 17.53
N GLU A 46 11.36 1.16 18.12
CA GLU A 46 12.25 0.00 18.04
C GLU A 46 12.17 -0.61 16.64
N GLY A 47 13.35 -0.94 16.10
CA GLY A 47 13.49 -1.54 14.79
C GLY A 47 14.31 -0.71 13.82
N GLU A 48 14.59 -1.29 12.68
CA GLU A 48 15.29 -0.66 11.57
C GLU A 48 14.35 -0.44 10.40
N PHE A 49 14.40 0.75 9.81
CA PHE A 49 13.49 1.16 8.75
C PHE A 49 14.24 1.83 7.62
N LEU A 50 13.80 1.52 6.40
CA LEU A 50 14.22 2.22 5.18
C LEU A 50 13.11 3.15 4.73
N VAL A 51 13.40 4.44 4.62
CA VAL A 51 12.47 5.44 4.07
C VAL A 51 12.99 5.87 2.71
N HIS A 52 12.20 5.70 1.69
CA HIS A 52 12.62 6.04 0.33
C HIS A 52 11.50 6.68 -0.48
N LYS A 53 11.90 7.52 -1.43
CA LYS A 53 11.02 8.07 -2.46
C LYS A 53 11.20 7.27 -3.75
N THR A 54 10.10 6.95 -4.38
CA THR A 54 10.11 6.37 -5.71
C THR A 54 8.89 6.84 -6.50
N GLN A 55 9.11 7.36 -7.68
CA GLN A 55 8.06 7.83 -8.59
C GLN A 55 7.02 8.76 -7.93
N GLY A 56 7.49 9.72 -7.12
CA GLY A 56 6.63 10.69 -6.44
C GLY A 56 5.87 10.15 -5.23
N ARG A 57 6.28 9.00 -4.70
CA ARG A 57 5.68 8.36 -3.52
C ARG A 57 6.73 8.11 -2.46
N ILE A 58 6.31 8.13 -1.21
CA ILE A 58 7.15 7.85 -0.04
C ILE A 58 6.74 6.52 0.54
N PHE A 59 7.71 5.62 0.68
CA PHE A 59 7.54 4.32 1.30
C PHE A 59 8.38 4.20 2.56
N VAL A 60 7.86 3.47 3.53
CA VAL A 60 8.59 3.04 4.73
C VAL A 60 8.60 1.52 4.73
N ASP A 61 9.79 0.94 4.71
CA ASP A 61 9.99 -0.52 4.77
C ASP A 61 10.65 -0.88 6.09
N ALA A 62 10.07 -1.82 6.83
CA ALA A 62 10.68 -2.37 8.03
C ALA A 62 11.72 -3.44 7.66
N GLU A 63 12.94 -3.27 8.14
CA GLU A 63 14.06 -4.19 7.87
C GLU A 63 14.36 -5.13 9.05
N SER A 64 13.70 -4.92 10.18
CA SER A 64 13.82 -5.75 11.39
C SER A 64 12.48 -5.91 12.09
N GLU A 65 12.45 -6.64 13.18
CA GLU A 65 11.29 -6.68 14.06
C GLU A 65 10.96 -5.28 14.57
N PHE A 66 9.67 -4.99 14.69
CA PHE A 66 9.18 -3.69 15.13
C PHE A 66 7.81 -3.84 15.80
N ASP A 67 7.40 -2.82 16.54
CA ASP A 67 6.03 -2.73 17.06
C ASP A 67 5.17 -1.96 16.06
N TYR A 68 4.23 -2.67 15.43
CA TYR A 68 3.35 -2.11 14.40
C TYR A 68 2.56 -0.90 14.91
N ASP A 69 1.93 -1.04 16.08
CA ASP A 69 1.08 0.01 16.64
C ASP A 69 1.90 1.25 17.04
N GLU A 70 3.10 1.04 17.58
CA GLU A 70 4.03 2.11 17.90
C GLU A 70 4.45 2.90 16.65
N VAL A 71 4.83 2.20 15.59
CA VAL A 71 5.25 2.83 14.33
C VAL A 71 4.10 3.64 13.73
N VAL A 72 2.92 3.06 13.63
CA VAL A 72 1.73 3.76 13.10
C VAL A 72 1.42 4.99 13.95
N ALA A 73 1.44 4.88 15.27
CA ALA A 73 1.17 6.00 16.17
C ALA A 73 2.18 7.15 16.00
N HIS A 74 3.47 6.84 15.85
CA HIS A 74 4.49 7.85 15.61
C HIS A 74 4.38 8.50 14.23
N LEU A 75 4.08 7.73 13.20
CA LEU A 75 3.89 8.25 11.84
C LEU A 75 2.65 9.15 11.74
N GLN A 76 1.57 8.81 12.43
CA GLN A 76 0.35 9.62 12.45
C GLN A 76 0.56 11.03 13.05
N ARG A 77 1.57 11.20 13.88
CA ARG A 77 1.93 12.49 14.50
C ARG A 77 2.81 13.37 13.63
N VAL A 78 3.34 12.86 12.54
CA VAL A 78 4.17 13.64 11.61
C VAL A 78 3.28 14.60 10.84
N PHE A 79 3.60 15.89 10.93
CA PHE A 79 2.84 16.92 10.21
C PHE A 79 2.96 16.74 8.70
N GLY A 80 1.85 16.84 8.00
CA GLY A 80 1.78 16.70 6.55
C GLY A 80 1.39 15.29 6.08
N ILE A 81 1.40 14.29 6.94
CA ILE A 81 0.90 12.95 6.61
C ILE A 81 -0.63 12.96 6.69
N SER A 82 -1.28 12.58 5.58
CA SER A 82 -2.74 12.44 5.52
C SER A 82 -3.21 10.99 5.62
N GLY A 83 -2.33 10.02 5.39
CA GLY A 83 -2.67 8.61 5.51
C GLY A 83 -1.46 7.70 5.49
N ILE A 84 -1.62 6.55 6.10
CA ILE A 84 -0.63 5.48 6.16
C ILE A 84 -1.31 4.23 5.63
N CYS A 85 -0.89 3.75 4.47
CA CYS A 85 -1.49 2.59 3.82
C CYS A 85 -0.57 1.39 3.94
N PRO A 86 -1.06 0.26 4.49
CA PRO A 86 -0.29 -0.97 4.41
C PRO A 86 -0.08 -1.37 2.96
N VAL A 87 1.13 -1.77 2.64
CA VAL A 87 1.53 -2.19 1.31
C VAL A 87 2.08 -3.60 1.37
N VAL A 88 1.64 -4.43 0.45
CA VAL A 88 2.28 -5.70 0.16
C VAL A 88 3.01 -5.56 -1.17
N HIS A 89 4.28 -5.94 -1.21
CA HIS A 89 5.01 -6.06 -2.46
C HIS A 89 5.54 -7.48 -2.61
N VAL A 90 5.34 -8.05 -3.79
CA VAL A 90 5.66 -9.44 -4.10
C VAL A 90 6.31 -9.54 -5.47
N GLN A 91 7.04 -10.61 -5.67
CA GLN A 91 7.56 -10.97 -6.99
C GLN A 91 6.41 -11.40 -7.90
N ASP A 92 6.59 -11.22 -9.20
CA ASP A 92 5.65 -11.70 -10.20
C ASP A 92 5.79 -13.23 -10.36
N GLU A 93 4.86 -13.96 -9.79
CA GLU A 93 4.75 -15.42 -9.89
C GLU A 93 3.51 -15.85 -10.70
N GLY A 94 3.00 -14.96 -11.53
CA GLY A 94 1.82 -15.18 -12.35
C GLY A 94 0.53 -14.60 -11.74
N PHE A 95 -0.49 -14.47 -12.59
CA PHE A 95 -1.74 -13.82 -12.21
C PHE A 95 -2.53 -14.60 -11.14
N GLU A 96 -2.53 -15.93 -11.21
CA GLU A 96 -3.22 -16.75 -10.19
C GLU A 96 -2.63 -16.51 -8.79
N LYS A 97 -1.32 -16.45 -8.70
CA LYS A 97 -0.64 -16.15 -7.43
C LYS A 97 -0.93 -14.73 -6.95
N LEU A 98 -1.01 -13.78 -7.87
CA LEU A 98 -1.40 -12.42 -7.57
C LEU A 98 -2.83 -12.35 -6.99
N CYS A 99 -3.77 -13.11 -7.55
CA CYS A 99 -5.13 -13.21 -7.04
C CYS A 99 -5.15 -13.74 -5.60
N GLU A 100 -4.42 -14.81 -5.30
CA GLU A 100 -4.30 -15.33 -3.94
C GLU A 100 -3.76 -14.29 -2.96
N THR A 101 -2.73 -13.56 -3.38
CA THR A 101 -2.11 -12.50 -2.55
C THR A 101 -3.08 -11.36 -2.28
N VAL A 102 -3.84 -10.92 -3.28
CA VAL A 102 -4.85 -9.87 -3.12
C VAL A 102 -6.00 -10.31 -2.21
N ILE A 103 -6.48 -11.52 -2.38
CA ILE A 103 -7.55 -12.10 -1.53
C ILE A 103 -7.09 -12.14 -0.05
N ASP A 104 -5.86 -12.58 0.19
CA ASP A 104 -5.27 -12.57 1.53
C ASP A 104 -5.10 -11.15 2.10
N TYR A 105 -4.66 -10.22 1.27
CA TYR A 105 -4.55 -8.80 1.64
C TYR A 105 -5.90 -8.22 2.11
N ILE A 106 -6.96 -8.46 1.35
CA ILE A 106 -8.31 -7.96 1.70
C ILE A 106 -8.77 -8.54 3.05
N ALA A 107 -8.59 -9.83 3.27
CA ALA A 107 -8.96 -10.46 4.54
C ALA A 107 -8.23 -9.87 5.74
N LYS A 108 -6.97 -9.48 5.56
CA LYS A 108 -6.15 -8.89 6.64
C LYS A 108 -6.50 -7.44 6.92
N VAL A 109 -6.76 -6.64 5.88
CA VAL A 109 -7.02 -5.20 6.01
C VAL A 109 -8.50 -4.93 6.30
N TYR A 110 -9.39 -5.72 5.72
CA TYR A 110 -10.85 -5.57 5.81
C TYR A 110 -11.51 -6.88 6.26
N PRO A 111 -11.40 -7.25 7.54
CA PRO A 111 -11.82 -8.56 8.02
C PRO A 111 -13.30 -8.90 7.77
N ASP A 112 -14.17 -7.89 7.72
CA ASP A 112 -15.61 -8.09 7.48
C ASP A 112 -15.92 -8.49 6.03
N CYS A 113 -15.05 -8.16 5.08
CA CYS A 113 -15.17 -8.49 3.65
C CYS A 113 -16.57 -8.20 3.07
N ASN A 114 -17.12 -7.03 3.38
CA ASN A 114 -18.48 -6.62 2.97
C ASN A 114 -18.52 -5.21 2.35
N GLN A 115 -17.37 -4.60 2.11
CA GLN A 115 -17.25 -3.26 1.56
C GLN A 115 -17.50 -3.26 0.05
N THR A 116 -17.78 -2.08 -0.50
CA THR A 116 -17.69 -1.84 -1.94
C THR A 116 -16.24 -1.58 -2.33
N PHE A 117 -15.87 -1.98 -3.53
CA PHE A 117 -14.49 -1.84 -3.99
C PHE A 117 -14.38 -1.53 -5.48
N LYS A 118 -13.24 -1.00 -5.85
CA LYS A 118 -12.80 -0.84 -7.23
C LYS A 118 -11.34 -1.28 -7.34
N VAL A 119 -11.03 -2.06 -8.36
CA VAL A 119 -9.65 -2.41 -8.71
C VAL A 119 -9.08 -1.36 -9.66
N ALA A 120 -7.92 -0.83 -9.34
CA ALA A 120 -7.20 0.14 -10.15
C ALA A 120 -5.78 -0.39 -10.41
N ALA A 121 -5.62 -1.13 -11.50
CA ALA A 121 -4.33 -1.66 -11.91
C ALA A 121 -3.57 -0.65 -12.76
N ARG A 122 -2.25 -0.60 -12.56
CA ARG A 122 -1.30 0.17 -13.37
C ARG A 122 -0.14 -0.70 -13.78
N ARG A 123 0.24 -0.64 -15.05
CA ARG A 123 1.43 -1.32 -15.57
C ARG A 123 2.52 -0.31 -15.88
N ALA A 124 3.51 -0.20 -15.00
CA ALA A 124 4.77 0.45 -15.35
C ALA A 124 5.63 -0.44 -16.24
N ARG A 125 5.53 -1.76 -16.05
CA ARG A 125 6.17 -2.77 -16.88
C ARG A 125 5.18 -3.26 -17.95
N LYS A 126 5.41 -2.92 -19.21
CA LYS A 126 4.48 -3.19 -20.32
C LYS A 126 4.48 -4.64 -20.82
N ASN A 127 5.47 -5.43 -20.46
CA ASN A 127 5.57 -6.84 -20.88
C ASN A 127 4.72 -7.81 -20.04
N TYR A 128 3.92 -7.31 -19.11
CA TYR A 128 2.98 -8.12 -18.34
C TYR A 128 1.88 -8.65 -19.28
N PRO A 129 1.50 -9.97 -19.20
CA PRO A 129 0.61 -10.60 -20.17
C PRO A 129 -0.78 -10.00 -20.30
N LYS A 130 -1.30 -9.40 -19.21
CA LYS A 130 -2.62 -8.78 -19.18
C LYS A 130 -2.49 -7.26 -19.16
N ASP A 131 -3.37 -6.55 -19.88
CA ASP A 131 -3.47 -5.11 -19.76
C ASP A 131 -4.19 -4.70 -18.46
N SER A 132 -4.12 -3.42 -18.13
CA SER A 132 -4.70 -2.92 -16.87
C SER A 132 -6.20 -3.14 -16.77
N MET A 133 -6.93 -3.00 -17.88
CA MET A 133 -8.38 -3.22 -17.90
C MET A 133 -8.72 -4.68 -17.64
N THR A 134 -8.00 -5.62 -18.28
CA THR A 134 -8.18 -7.06 -18.07
C THR A 134 -7.85 -7.45 -16.63
N ILE A 135 -6.79 -6.89 -16.05
CA ILE A 135 -6.45 -7.10 -14.63
C ILE A 135 -7.60 -6.62 -13.73
N ASN A 136 -8.15 -5.43 -13.99
CA ASN A 136 -9.26 -4.91 -13.20
C ASN A 136 -10.48 -5.83 -13.22
N MET A 137 -10.84 -6.35 -14.39
CA MET A 137 -11.98 -7.24 -14.57
C MET A 137 -11.75 -8.60 -13.92
N ASP A 138 -10.63 -9.24 -14.22
CA ASP A 138 -10.34 -10.60 -13.73
C ASP A 138 -10.08 -10.62 -12.23
N MET A 139 -9.41 -9.59 -11.71
CA MET A 139 -9.22 -9.45 -10.27
C MET A 139 -10.52 -9.14 -9.54
N GLY A 140 -11.36 -8.29 -10.11
CA GLY A 140 -12.70 -8.01 -9.58
C GLY A 140 -13.54 -9.27 -9.46
N GLU A 141 -13.53 -10.11 -10.48
CA GLU A 141 -14.21 -11.41 -10.47
C GLU A 141 -13.65 -12.34 -9.39
N ALA A 142 -12.33 -12.44 -9.27
CA ALA A 142 -11.68 -13.26 -8.24
C ALA A 142 -12.07 -12.82 -6.82
N ILE A 143 -12.12 -11.51 -6.57
CA ILE A 143 -12.53 -10.96 -5.27
C ILE A 143 -14.01 -11.27 -4.99
N LEU A 144 -14.89 -11.09 -5.95
CA LEU A 144 -16.31 -11.38 -5.78
C LEU A 144 -16.58 -12.87 -5.53
N ASN A 145 -15.82 -13.75 -6.17
CA ASN A 145 -15.92 -15.19 -5.94
C ASN A 145 -15.44 -15.58 -4.55
N ALA A 146 -14.39 -14.94 -4.04
CA ALA A 146 -13.86 -15.20 -2.72
C ALA A 146 -14.72 -14.60 -1.59
N TYR A 147 -15.28 -13.41 -1.83
CA TYR A 147 -16.04 -12.65 -0.84
C TYR A 147 -17.41 -12.21 -1.42
N PRO A 148 -18.43 -13.09 -1.36
CA PRO A 148 -19.72 -12.82 -1.99
C PRO A 148 -20.48 -11.60 -1.44
N ASN A 149 -20.13 -11.13 -0.25
CA ASN A 149 -20.75 -9.94 0.36
C ASN A 149 -20.12 -8.63 -0.11
N MET A 150 -18.99 -8.68 -0.81
CA MET A 150 -18.39 -7.50 -1.44
C MET A 150 -19.09 -7.16 -2.76
N LYS A 151 -19.06 -5.90 -3.12
CA LYS A 151 -19.68 -5.39 -4.36
C LYS A 151 -18.74 -4.43 -5.06
N VAL A 152 -18.78 -4.41 -6.39
CA VAL A 152 -18.04 -3.42 -7.18
C VAL A 152 -18.81 -2.11 -7.22
N ASP A 153 -18.13 -1.01 -6.92
CA ASP A 153 -18.62 0.36 -7.11
C ASP A 153 -17.50 1.19 -7.75
N VAL A 154 -17.66 1.53 -9.02
CA VAL A 154 -16.64 2.26 -9.77
C VAL A 154 -16.63 3.76 -9.50
N HIS A 155 -17.69 4.31 -8.90
CA HIS A 155 -17.84 5.74 -8.67
C HIS A 155 -17.50 6.16 -7.24
N HIS A 156 -17.97 5.40 -6.26
CA HIS A 156 -17.82 5.73 -4.83
C HIS A 156 -17.44 4.47 -4.03
N PRO A 157 -16.31 3.79 -4.35
CA PRO A 157 -15.93 2.59 -3.62
C PRO A 157 -15.47 2.93 -2.21
N ASP A 158 -15.77 2.05 -1.26
CA ASP A 158 -15.18 2.10 0.07
C ASP A 158 -13.67 1.79 0.01
N ILE A 159 -13.30 0.88 -0.90
CA ILE A 159 -11.92 0.44 -1.09
C ILE A 159 -11.47 0.72 -2.53
N MET A 160 -10.46 1.55 -2.69
CA MET A 160 -9.72 1.67 -3.95
C MET A 160 -8.51 0.75 -3.88
N LEU A 161 -8.64 -0.45 -4.43
CA LEU A 161 -7.56 -1.43 -4.46
C LEU A 161 -6.59 -1.12 -5.59
N ASN A 162 -5.41 -0.70 -5.26
CA ASN A 162 -4.37 -0.38 -6.22
C ASN A 162 -3.42 -1.56 -6.41
N ILE A 163 -3.17 -1.92 -7.66
CA ILE A 163 -2.21 -2.94 -8.07
C ILE A 163 -1.25 -2.30 -9.05
N GLU A 164 0.02 -2.20 -8.68
CA GLU A 164 1.04 -1.63 -9.54
C GLU A 164 2.02 -2.70 -9.99
N ILE A 165 2.04 -2.96 -11.28
CA ILE A 165 2.96 -3.90 -11.92
C ILE A 165 4.22 -3.14 -12.33
N ARG A 166 5.27 -3.30 -11.53
CA ARG A 166 6.62 -2.78 -11.76
C ARG A 166 7.58 -3.97 -11.85
N GLU A 167 8.83 -3.81 -11.48
CA GLU A 167 9.74 -4.95 -11.31
C GLU A 167 9.19 -5.93 -10.26
N GLU A 168 8.73 -5.41 -9.15
CA GLU A 168 7.86 -6.11 -8.21
C GLU A 168 6.42 -5.62 -8.35
N ILE A 169 5.48 -6.37 -7.80
CA ILE A 169 4.06 -5.99 -7.78
C ILE A 169 3.72 -5.41 -6.42
N TYR A 170 3.12 -4.22 -6.41
CA TYR A 170 2.69 -3.52 -5.21
C TYR A 170 1.18 -3.54 -5.10
N ILE A 171 0.66 -3.90 -3.92
CA ILE A 171 -0.76 -3.95 -3.59
C ILE A 171 -0.99 -3.05 -2.38
N TYR A 172 -1.90 -2.10 -2.51
CA TYR A 172 -2.28 -1.19 -1.41
C TYR A 172 -3.68 -0.60 -1.62
N SER A 173 -4.22 -0.06 -0.58
CA SER A 173 -5.53 0.56 -0.61
C SER A 173 -5.64 1.83 0.25
#